data_c8482a693849eff41dc4ef065cad9aef
#
_entry.id   c8482a693849eff41dc4ef065cad9aef
#
_cell.length_a   1.000
_cell.length_b   1.000
_cell.length_c   1.000
_cell.angle_alpha   90.00
_cell.angle_beta   90.00
_cell.angle_gamma   90.00
#
_symmetry.space_group_name_H-M   'P 1'
#
loop_
_entity.id
_entity.type
_entity.pdbx_description
1 polymer ?
#
loop_
_entity_poly.entity_id
_entity_poly.type
_entity_poly.pdbx_seq_one_letter_code
_entity_poly.pdbx_strand_id
1 'polypeptide(L)'
;LQGPKAQAILEKLTKASPSEVPRFGCVETEVDGINCLVSRTGYTGEDGFEIFCDAADAVNLWRELLKRGAELGIEPCGLGARDTLRLEAGLLLYGQDMDESVTPLECGLAWTVDFGSDRPFVGRVALERQLEAGSPRQLVGLKLLEPGVLRAHQRVQTAHGEGQVTSGTFSPTLEVAIGLARVPAPVVLGQNVTVQLRGREASARVVRPRFVRHGRALA
;
A
#
# COMPACT_ATOMS: atom_id res chain seq x y z
N LEU A 1 -15.07 -0.91 -3.02
CA LEU A 1 -15.55 0.44 -3.28
C LEU A 1 -14.63 1.42 -2.59
N GLN A 2 -13.85 2.21 -3.33
CA GLN A 2 -12.78 3.05 -2.78
C GLN A 2 -12.86 4.47 -3.35
N GLY A 3 -12.35 5.44 -2.62
CA GLY A 3 -12.24 6.83 -3.07
C GLY A 3 -13.14 7.80 -2.30
N PRO A 4 -13.00 9.12 -2.54
CA PRO A 4 -13.64 10.14 -1.73
C PRO A 4 -15.18 10.15 -1.79
N LYS A 5 -15.76 9.48 -2.78
CA LYS A 5 -17.23 9.34 -2.93
C LYS A 5 -17.76 7.96 -2.52
N ALA A 6 -16.91 7.06 -2.05
CA ALA A 6 -17.27 5.69 -1.70
C ALA A 6 -18.40 5.64 -0.64
N GLN A 7 -18.29 6.46 0.40
CA GLN A 7 -19.31 6.55 1.44
C GLN A 7 -20.67 6.98 0.87
N ALA A 8 -20.71 8.04 0.07
CA ALA A 8 -21.93 8.54 -0.52
C ALA A 8 -22.60 7.56 -1.50
N ILE A 9 -21.81 6.70 -2.13
CA ILE A 9 -22.33 5.62 -2.98
C ILE A 9 -22.94 4.51 -2.12
N LEU A 10 -22.23 4.09 -1.08
CA LEU A 10 -22.69 3.02 -0.21
C LEU A 10 -23.97 3.40 0.56
N GLU A 11 -24.10 4.66 0.99
CA GLU A 11 -25.31 5.21 1.65
C GLU A 11 -26.57 5.08 0.80
N LYS A 12 -26.45 5.01 -0.53
CA LYS A 12 -27.60 4.78 -1.42
C LYS A 12 -28.08 3.31 -1.44
N LEU A 13 -27.31 2.40 -0.91
CA LEU A 13 -27.52 0.94 -1.02
C LEU A 13 -27.75 0.27 0.33
N THR A 14 -27.47 0.93 1.44
CA THR A 14 -27.67 0.37 2.77
C THR A 14 -28.44 1.30 3.68
N LYS A 15 -29.18 0.72 4.64
CA LYS A 15 -29.83 1.46 5.72
C LYS A 15 -28.91 1.74 6.91
N ALA A 16 -27.81 0.99 7.00
CA ALA A 16 -26.77 1.31 7.98
C ALA A 16 -26.10 2.64 7.63
N SER A 17 -25.54 3.30 8.61
CA SER A 17 -24.76 4.53 8.44
C SER A 17 -23.31 4.18 8.16
N PRO A 18 -22.82 4.18 6.91
CA PRO A 18 -21.42 3.87 6.63
C PRO A 18 -20.43 4.83 7.33
N SER A 19 -20.88 6.06 7.62
CA SER A 19 -20.12 7.06 8.38
C SER A 19 -19.84 6.64 9.82
N GLU A 20 -20.70 5.83 10.43
CA GLU A 20 -20.56 5.35 11.81
C GLU A 20 -19.62 4.14 11.92
N VAL A 21 -19.30 3.47 10.81
CA VAL A 21 -18.31 2.40 10.79
C VAL A 21 -16.93 3.04 11.00
N PRO A 22 -16.24 2.76 12.11
CA PRO A 22 -14.94 3.34 12.36
C PRO A 22 -13.94 2.82 11.33
N ARG A 23 -12.90 3.60 11.07
CA ARG A 23 -11.80 3.14 10.20
C ARG A 23 -11.19 1.86 10.78
N PHE A 24 -10.99 0.86 9.92
CA PHE A 24 -10.60 -0.51 10.27
C PHE A 24 -11.65 -1.30 11.06
N GLY A 25 -12.86 -0.77 11.20
CA GLY A 25 -14.01 -1.50 11.73
C GLY A 25 -14.79 -2.20 10.65
N CYS A 26 -15.71 -3.07 11.06
CA CYS A 26 -16.64 -3.76 10.17
C CYS A 26 -18.02 -3.87 10.82
N VAL A 27 -19.03 -4.07 9.98
CA VAL A 27 -20.43 -4.27 10.38
C VAL A 27 -21.11 -5.26 9.44
N GLU A 28 -21.93 -6.13 10.01
CA GLU A 28 -22.87 -6.93 9.22
C GLU A 28 -24.11 -6.09 8.91
N THR A 29 -24.46 -5.99 7.64
CA THR A 29 -25.60 -5.19 7.16
C THR A 29 -26.09 -5.68 5.81
N GLU A 30 -27.29 -5.22 5.42
CA GLU A 30 -27.78 -5.40 4.06
C GLU A 30 -27.27 -4.28 3.15
N VAL A 31 -26.77 -4.67 1.97
CA VAL A 31 -26.41 -3.77 0.87
C VAL A 31 -27.28 -4.17 -0.32
N ASP A 32 -28.21 -3.31 -0.72
CA ASP A 32 -29.24 -3.58 -1.75
C ASP A 32 -30.06 -4.87 -1.49
N GLY A 33 -30.39 -5.13 -0.20
CA GLY A 33 -31.09 -6.35 0.22
C GLY A 33 -30.25 -7.62 0.30
N ILE A 34 -28.95 -7.54 0.05
CA ILE A 34 -27.99 -8.64 0.15
C ILE A 34 -27.28 -8.58 1.49
N ASN A 35 -27.26 -9.68 2.24
CA ASN A 35 -26.50 -9.77 3.49
C ASN A 35 -25.01 -9.68 3.23
N CYS A 36 -24.34 -8.70 3.82
CA CYS A 36 -22.94 -8.42 3.62
C CYS A 36 -22.22 -8.15 4.94
N LEU A 37 -20.94 -8.49 5.00
CA LEU A 37 -20.00 -7.89 5.92
C LEU A 37 -19.33 -6.71 5.21
N VAL A 38 -19.52 -5.52 5.73
CA VAL A 38 -18.92 -4.28 5.20
C VAL A 38 -17.80 -3.84 6.14
N SER A 39 -16.59 -3.75 5.62
CA SER A 39 -15.42 -3.30 6.35
C SER A 39 -14.93 -1.95 5.82
N ARG A 40 -14.65 -0.98 6.71
CA ARG A 40 -14.05 0.32 6.32
C ARG A 40 -12.54 0.19 6.20
N THR A 41 -12.15 -0.61 5.24
CA THR A 41 -10.77 -0.95 4.89
C THR A 41 -10.54 -0.81 3.40
N GLY A 42 -9.30 -0.90 2.96
CA GLY A 42 -8.94 -0.81 1.55
C GLY A 42 -7.45 -0.82 1.32
N TYR A 43 -7.08 -0.82 0.04
CA TYR A 43 -5.70 -0.94 -0.42
C TYR A 43 -5.32 0.16 -1.42
N THR A 44 -5.84 1.38 -1.21
CA THR A 44 -5.67 2.50 -2.14
C THR A 44 -5.12 3.78 -1.48
N GLY A 45 -5.08 3.80 -0.14
CA GLY A 45 -4.72 4.99 0.62
C GLY A 45 -5.85 6.03 0.76
N GLU A 46 -6.99 5.78 0.10
CA GLU A 46 -8.22 6.57 0.22
C GLU A 46 -9.19 5.93 1.22
N ASP A 47 -10.23 6.67 1.59
CA ASP A 47 -11.34 6.11 2.33
C ASP A 47 -12.18 5.20 1.44
N GLY A 48 -12.80 4.19 2.02
CA GLY A 48 -13.60 3.25 1.26
C GLY A 48 -14.00 2.02 2.06
N PHE A 49 -14.61 1.08 1.35
CA PHE A 49 -15.18 -0.12 1.96
C PHE A 49 -14.83 -1.35 1.14
N GLU A 50 -14.58 -2.45 1.83
CA GLU A 50 -14.54 -3.79 1.29
C GLU A 50 -15.84 -4.49 1.69
N ILE A 51 -16.53 -5.06 0.71
CA ILE A 51 -17.87 -5.62 0.89
C ILE A 51 -17.78 -7.12 0.59
N PHE A 52 -18.08 -7.94 1.57
CA PHE A 52 -18.07 -9.39 1.47
C PHE A 52 -19.50 -9.88 1.46
N CYS A 53 -19.86 -10.68 0.45
CA CYS A 53 -21.18 -11.31 0.29
C CYS A 53 -21.03 -12.73 -0.20
N ASP A 54 -22.12 -13.49 -0.24
CA ASP A 54 -22.12 -14.78 -0.89
C ASP A 54 -21.77 -14.68 -2.37
N ALA A 55 -21.05 -15.68 -2.89
CA ALA A 55 -20.59 -15.69 -4.28
C ALA A 55 -21.75 -15.60 -5.29
N ALA A 56 -22.91 -16.16 -4.94
CA ALA A 56 -24.11 -16.09 -5.78
C ALA A 56 -24.62 -14.66 -5.98
N ASP A 57 -24.41 -13.78 -5.02
CA ASP A 57 -24.90 -12.39 -5.03
C ASP A 57 -23.87 -11.39 -5.58
N ALA A 58 -22.61 -11.77 -5.68
CA ALA A 58 -21.51 -10.86 -6.03
C ALA A 58 -21.72 -10.12 -7.35
N VAL A 59 -22.26 -10.79 -8.37
CA VAL A 59 -22.51 -10.17 -9.69
C VAL A 59 -23.63 -9.11 -9.60
N ASN A 60 -24.68 -9.39 -8.84
CA ASN A 60 -25.79 -8.45 -8.67
C ASN A 60 -25.32 -7.24 -7.86
N LEU A 61 -24.62 -7.45 -6.76
CA LEU A 61 -24.05 -6.39 -5.94
C LEU A 61 -23.11 -5.49 -6.74
N TRP A 62 -22.22 -6.08 -7.55
CA TRP A 62 -21.34 -5.33 -8.44
C TRP A 62 -22.10 -4.41 -9.39
N ARG A 63 -23.15 -4.94 -10.04
CA ARG A 63 -23.96 -4.18 -10.98
C ARG A 63 -24.72 -3.03 -10.32
N GLU A 64 -25.31 -3.28 -9.15
CA GLU A 64 -26.04 -2.23 -8.40
C GLU A 64 -25.09 -1.15 -7.87
N LEU A 65 -23.89 -1.50 -7.41
CA LEU A 65 -22.85 -0.53 -7.05
C LEU A 65 -22.53 0.40 -8.23
N LEU A 66 -22.26 -0.15 -9.41
CA LEU A 66 -21.96 0.63 -10.61
C LEU A 66 -23.16 1.51 -11.02
N LYS A 67 -24.36 0.97 -11.00
CA LYS A 67 -25.58 1.68 -11.37
C LYS A 67 -25.88 2.85 -10.41
N ARG A 68 -25.82 2.62 -9.09
CA ARG A 68 -26.10 3.64 -8.08
C ARG A 68 -24.99 4.68 -7.95
N GLY A 69 -23.77 4.28 -8.28
CA GLY A 69 -22.60 5.15 -8.26
C GLY A 69 -22.37 5.95 -9.54
N ALA A 70 -23.11 5.67 -10.63
CA ALA A 70 -22.88 6.27 -11.95
C ALA A 70 -22.85 7.81 -11.92
N GLU A 71 -23.82 8.44 -11.28
CA GLU A 71 -23.90 9.92 -11.15
C GLU A 71 -22.75 10.49 -10.29
N LEU A 72 -22.16 9.67 -9.44
CA LEU A 72 -21.00 10.04 -8.61
C LEU A 72 -19.68 9.71 -9.28
N GLY A 73 -19.71 9.16 -10.49
CA GLY A 73 -18.53 8.86 -11.29
C GLY A 73 -17.76 7.63 -10.81
N ILE A 74 -18.48 6.58 -10.36
CA ILE A 74 -17.86 5.28 -10.08
C ILE A 74 -17.36 4.66 -11.38
N GLU A 75 -16.16 4.11 -11.34
CA GLU A 75 -15.56 3.41 -12.47
C GLU A 75 -15.03 2.04 -12.04
N PRO A 76 -15.18 1.00 -12.86
CA PRO A 76 -14.53 -0.27 -12.62
C PRO A 76 -13.02 -0.13 -12.83
N CYS A 77 -12.24 -0.54 -11.83
CA CYS A 77 -10.78 -0.44 -11.85
C CYS A 77 -10.13 -1.82 -11.92
N GLY A 78 -9.13 -1.95 -12.78
CA GLY A 78 -8.36 -3.19 -12.92
C GLY A 78 -7.19 -3.29 -11.95
N LEU A 79 -6.47 -4.42 -12.01
CA LEU A 79 -5.32 -4.70 -11.14
C LEU A 79 -4.18 -3.68 -11.30
N GLY A 80 -4.00 -3.10 -12.50
CA GLY A 80 -3.00 -2.05 -12.73
C GLY A 80 -3.27 -0.79 -11.90
N ALA A 81 -4.54 -0.36 -11.84
CA ALA A 81 -4.95 0.76 -11.00
C ALA A 81 -4.76 0.46 -9.51
N ARG A 82 -5.14 -0.76 -9.08
CA ARG A 82 -4.92 -1.24 -7.71
C ARG A 82 -3.45 -1.19 -7.31
N ASP A 83 -2.55 -1.69 -8.17
CA ASP A 83 -1.10 -1.70 -7.89
C ASP A 83 -0.51 -0.30 -7.86
N THR A 84 -0.92 0.59 -8.76
CA THR A 84 -0.48 1.99 -8.75
C THR A 84 -0.94 2.71 -7.49
N LEU A 85 -2.21 2.61 -7.13
CA LEU A 85 -2.79 3.28 -5.96
C LEU A 85 -2.17 2.78 -4.65
N ARG A 86 -2.02 1.45 -4.49
CA ARG A 86 -1.39 0.91 -3.28
C ARG A 86 0.04 1.40 -3.12
N LEU A 87 0.81 1.46 -4.24
CA LEU A 87 2.20 1.90 -4.20
C LEU A 87 2.31 3.40 -3.92
N GLU A 88 1.46 4.24 -4.51
CA GLU A 88 1.36 5.66 -4.16
C GLU A 88 1.08 5.87 -2.66
N ALA A 89 0.21 5.03 -2.09
CA ALA A 89 -0.09 5.05 -0.67
C ALA A 89 1.03 4.46 0.22
N GLY A 90 2.03 3.81 -0.36
CA GLY A 90 3.10 3.13 0.35
C GLY A 90 2.67 1.83 1.02
N LEU A 91 1.62 1.19 0.49
CA LEU A 91 1.14 -0.09 0.98
C LEU A 91 1.92 -1.23 0.32
N LEU A 92 2.40 -2.15 1.16
CA LEU A 92 3.25 -3.26 0.74
C LEU A 92 2.44 -4.36 0.06
N LEU A 93 3.09 -5.07 -0.87
CA LEU A 93 2.54 -6.25 -1.52
C LEU A 93 3.34 -7.49 -1.07
N TYR A 94 2.63 -8.46 -0.47
CA TYR A 94 3.22 -9.74 -0.11
C TYR A 94 3.71 -10.49 -1.36
N GLY A 95 4.88 -11.11 -1.25
CA GLY A 95 5.57 -11.75 -2.37
C GLY A 95 6.45 -10.82 -3.21
N GLN A 96 6.38 -9.49 -2.96
CA GLN A 96 7.27 -8.51 -3.60
C GLN A 96 8.04 -7.68 -2.56
N ASP A 97 7.32 -6.93 -1.72
CA ASP A 97 7.94 -6.03 -0.73
C ASP A 97 8.33 -6.76 0.56
N MET A 98 7.69 -7.86 0.84
CA MET A 98 7.96 -8.75 1.97
C MET A 98 7.51 -10.17 1.66
N ASP A 99 8.13 -11.12 2.31
CA ASP A 99 7.82 -12.54 2.33
C ASP A 99 8.37 -13.18 3.61
N GLU A 100 8.39 -14.52 3.68
CA GLU A 100 8.89 -15.27 4.83
C GLU A 100 10.41 -15.09 5.09
N SER A 101 11.17 -14.57 4.11
CA SER A 101 12.61 -14.33 4.22
C SER A 101 12.95 -12.95 4.80
N VAL A 102 11.93 -12.11 5.08
CA VAL A 102 12.10 -10.71 5.48
C VAL A 102 11.41 -10.44 6.81
N THR A 103 12.14 -9.88 7.76
CA THR A 103 11.55 -9.51 9.04
C THR A 103 10.71 -8.22 8.96
N PRO A 104 9.77 -8.00 9.87
CA PRO A 104 9.04 -6.73 9.96
C PRO A 104 9.94 -5.51 10.11
N LEU A 105 11.11 -5.66 10.72
CA LEU A 105 12.09 -4.57 10.88
C LEU A 105 12.70 -4.14 9.55
N GLU A 106 12.91 -5.08 8.63
CA GLU A 106 13.53 -4.82 7.32
C GLU A 106 12.54 -4.30 6.27
N CYS A 107 11.23 -4.56 6.44
CA CYS A 107 10.20 -4.12 5.50
C CYS A 107 9.35 -2.95 6.01
N GLY A 108 9.77 -2.28 7.09
CA GLY A 108 9.08 -1.08 7.58
C GLY A 108 7.78 -1.38 8.34
N LEU A 109 7.58 -2.62 8.79
CA LEU A 109 6.42 -3.07 9.56
C LEU A 109 6.71 -3.25 11.06
N ALA A 110 7.83 -2.72 11.57
CA ALA A 110 8.17 -2.80 12.99
C ALA A 110 7.03 -2.33 13.92
N TRP A 111 6.26 -1.35 13.49
CA TRP A 111 5.10 -0.81 14.22
C TRP A 111 3.96 -1.81 14.44
N THR A 112 3.93 -2.92 13.70
CA THR A 112 2.94 -4.00 13.87
C THR A 112 3.34 -4.99 14.95
N VAL A 113 4.57 -4.91 15.45
CA VAL A 113 5.12 -5.82 16.46
C VAL A 113 5.05 -5.16 17.83
N ASP A 114 4.35 -5.80 18.75
CA ASP A 114 4.26 -5.33 20.13
C ASP A 114 5.48 -5.80 20.95
N PHE A 115 6.48 -4.92 21.03
CA PHE A 115 7.64 -5.10 21.92
C PHE A 115 7.41 -4.54 23.33
N GLY A 116 6.34 -3.76 23.54
CA GLY A 116 6.09 -3.05 24.79
C GLY A 116 5.45 -3.89 25.90
N SER A 117 4.82 -5.02 25.53
CA SER A 117 4.23 -5.94 26.49
C SER A 117 5.09 -7.18 26.66
N ASP A 118 4.94 -7.87 27.80
CA ASP A 118 5.62 -9.15 28.06
C ASP A 118 4.96 -10.36 27.38
N ARG A 119 3.96 -10.13 26.52
CA ARG A 119 3.24 -11.19 25.82
C ARG A 119 4.19 -11.98 24.90
N PRO A 120 4.34 -13.31 25.11
CA PRO A 120 5.17 -14.12 24.26
C PRO A 120 4.51 -14.32 22.88
N PHE A 121 5.33 -14.32 21.84
CA PHE A 121 4.94 -14.70 20.49
C PHE A 121 6.10 -15.39 19.75
N VAL A 122 5.79 -16.16 18.74
CA VAL A 122 6.80 -16.89 17.96
C VAL A 122 7.70 -15.87 17.23
N GLY A 123 9.01 -16.00 17.40
CA GLY A 123 10.00 -15.09 16.78
C GLY A 123 10.39 -13.88 17.63
N ARG A 124 9.75 -13.60 18.77
CA ARG A 124 10.03 -12.44 19.62
C ARG A 124 11.51 -12.28 19.92
N VAL A 125 12.16 -13.32 20.45
CA VAL A 125 13.58 -13.27 20.83
C VAL A 125 14.50 -12.94 19.64
N ALA A 126 14.17 -13.46 18.44
CA ALA A 126 14.95 -13.18 17.23
C ALA A 126 14.80 -11.71 16.79
N LEU A 127 13.58 -11.19 16.86
CA LEU A 127 13.31 -9.78 16.51
C LEU A 127 13.91 -8.80 17.51
N GLU A 128 13.87 -9.12 18.82
CA GLU A 128 14.52 -8.30 19.87
C GLU A 128 16.03 -8.23 19.64
N ARG A 129 16.68 -9.35 19.38
CA ARG A 129 18.12 -9.38 19.02
C ARG A 129 18.43 -8.55 17.78
N GLN A 130 17.59 -8.64 16.75
CA GLN A 130 17.77 -7.84 15.54
C GLN A 130 17.56 -6.34 15.81
N LEU A 131 16.63 -5.98 16.68
CA LEU A 131 16.38 -4.59 17.08
C LEU A 131 17.58 -4.00 17.84
N GLU A 132 18.17 -4.77 18.79
CA GLU A 132 19.35 -4.38 19.54
C GLU A 132 20.60 -4.25 18.65
N ALA A 133 20.81 -5.18 17.72
CA ALA A 133 21.94 -5.17 16.79
C ALA A 133 21.79 -4.11 15.68
N GLY A 134 20.60 -3.57 15.48
CA GLY A 134 20.23 -2.80 14.30
C GLY A 134 19.86 -3.68 13.11
N SER A 135 18.84 -3.28 12.35
CA SER A 135 18.46 -4.02 11.15
C SER A 135 19.51 -3.84 10.05
N PRO A 136 19.99 -4.91 9.41
CA PRO A 136 21.00 -4.81 8.35
C PRO A 136 20.46 -4.17 7.07
N ARG A 137 19.15 -4.16 6.90
CA ARG A 137 18.44 -3.59 5.73
C ARG A 137 17.26 -2.75 6.18
N GLN A 138 16.85 -1.84 5.33
CA GLN A 138 15.65 -1.03 5.55
C GLN A 138 14.86 -0.85 4.26
N LEU A 139 13.55 -0.70 4.38
CA LEU A 139 12.66 -0.34 3.28
C LEU A 139 12.61 1.18 3.15
N VAL A 140 12.81 1.67 1.93
CA VAL A 140 12.73 3.09 1.59
C VAL A 140 11.82 3.31 0.39
N GLY A 141 11.26 4.51 0.28
CA GLY A 141 10.67 4.99 -0.96
C GLY A 141 11.75 5.55 -1.88
N LEU A 142 11.58 5.36 -3.17
CA LEU A 142 12.41 5.96 -4.22
C LEU A 142 11.56 6.82 -5.16
N LYS A 143 12.03 8.02 -5.46
CA LYS A 143 11.50 8.90 -6.50
C LYS A 143 12.58 9.08 -7.55
N LEU A 144 12.31 8.64 -8.78
CA LEU A 144 13.27 8.77 -9.87
C LEU A 144 13.45 10.25 -10.24
N LEU A 145 14.65 10.69 -10.46
CA LEU A 145 14.98 12.08 -10.80
C LEU A 145 15.11 12.32 -12.31
N GLU A 146 15.08 11.26 -13.09
CA GLU A 146 15.24 11.23 -14.52
C GLU A 146 14.08 10.45 -15.18
N PRO A 147 13.79 10.67 -16.47
CA PRO A 147 12.81 9.87 -17.19
C PRO A 147 13.13 8.37 -17.11
N GLY A 148 12.15 7.56 -16.80
CA GLY A 148 12.33 6.11 -16.69
C GLY A 148 11.19 5.43 -15.94
N VAL A 149 11.32 4.14 -15.70
CA VAL A 149 10.35 3.34 -14.95
C VAL A 149 11.09 2.47 -13.94
N LEU A 150 10.65 2.54 -12.69
CA LEU A 150 11.10 1.61 -11.66
C LEU A 150 10.32 0.30 -11.76
N ARG A 151 11.05 -0.82 -11.61
CA ARG A 151 10.51 -2.18 -11.66
C ARG A 151 11.12 -3.02 -10.54
N ALA A 152 10.39 -4.00 -10.07
CA ALA A 152 10.92 -5.00 -9.14
C ALA A 152 12.23 -5.62 -9.69
N HIS A 153 13.12 -5.96 -8.78
CA HIS A 153 14.42 -6.59 -9.03
C HIS A 153 15.50 -5.68 -9.67
N GLN A 154 15.22 -4.40 -9.93
CA GLN A 154 16.26 -3.47 -10.32
C GLN A 154 17.21 -3.22 -9.14
N ARG A 155 18.52 -3.19 -9.42
CA ARG A 155 19.57 -2.94 -8.41
C ARG A 155 19.56 -1.48 -8.00
N VAL A 156 19.79 -1.25 -6.72
CA VAL A 156 19.93 0.08 -6.12
C VAL A 156 21.29 0.18 -5.46
N GLN A 157 22.15 1.02 -5.98
CA GLN A 157 23.48 1.26 -5.41
C GLN A 157 23.39 2.39 -4.38
N THR A 158 23.78 2.10 -3.16
CA THR A 158 23.90 3.05 -2.05
C THR A 158 25.35 3.18 -1.60
N ALA A 159 25.63 4.13 -0.70
CA ALA A 159 26.96 4.26 -0.08
C ALA A 159 27.32 3.05 0.80
N HIS A 160 26.34 2.26 1.23
CA HIS A 160 26.51 1.11 2.13
C HIS A 160 26.37 -0.24 1.41
N GLY A 161 26.31 -0.24 0.08
CA GLY A 161 26.22 -1.44 -0.73
C GLY A 161 24.98 -1.50 -1.62
N GLU A 162 24.78 -2.65 -2.22
CA GLU A 162 23.69 -2.90 -3.17
C GLU A 162 22.41 -3.35 -2.47
N GLY A 163 21.30 -2.72 -2.85
CA GLY A 163 19.96 -3.12 -2.51
C GLY A 163 19.14 -3.41 -3.77
N GLN A 164 17.83 -3.53 -3.62
CA GLN A 164 16.94 -3.91 -4.71
C GLN A 164 15.59 -3.19 -4.62
N VAL A 165 15.07 -2.73 -5.77
CA VAL A 165 13.68 -2.29 -5.90
C VAL A 165 12.76 -3.51 -5.69
N THR A 166 11.81 -3.39 -4.78
CA THR A 166 10.82 -4.43 -4.51
C THR A 166 9.53 -4.19 -5.28
N SER A 167 9.09 -2.94 -5.38
CA SER A 167 7.93 -2.52 -6.17
C SER A 167 8.25 -1.23 -6.91
N GLY A 168 7.72 -1.07 -8.12
CA GLY A 168 7.91 0.17 -8.88
C GLY A 168 6.82 0.38 -9.92
N THR A 169 6.40 1.64 -10.07
CA THR A 169 5.41 2.09 -11.06
C THR A 169 5.65 3.54 -11.48
N PHE A 170 4.96 3.97 -12.51
CA PHE A 170 4.77 5.39 -12.77
C PHE A 170 3.59 5.89 -11.92
N SER A 171 3.79 6.96 -11.16
CA SER A 171 2.74 7.62 -10.38
C SER A 171 2.04 8.66 -11.23
N PRO A 172 0.74 8.51 -11.54
CA PRO A 172 -0.02 9.56 -12.22
C PRO A 172 -0.15 10.84 -11.39
N THR A 173 -0.20 10.69 -10.05
CA THR A 173 -0.37 11.85 -9.14
C THR A 173 0.89 12.69 -9.05
N LEU A 174 2.09 12.08 -9.11
CA LEU A 174 3.37 12.79 -9.05
C LEU A 174 4.00 13.00 -10.43
N GLU A 175 3.44 12.38 -11.48
CA GLU A 175 3.95 12.41 -12.87
C GLU A 175 5.42 11.93 -12.97
N VAL A 176 5.81 11.01 -12.10
CA VAL A 176 7.18 10.47 -12.01
C VAL A 176 7.17 9.00 -11.60
N ALA A 177 8.23 8.28 -11.94
CA ALA A 177 8.40 6.91 -11.46
C ALA A 177 8.73 6.91 -9.96
N ILE A 178 7.99 6.08 -9.22
CA ILE A 178 8.17 5.81 -7.80
C ILE A 178 8.39 4.33 -7.55
N GLY A 179 9.01 4.00 -6.44
CA GLY A 179 9.19 2.59 -6.04
C GLY A 179 9.48 2.43 -4.57
N LEU A 180 9.32 1.20 -4.11
CA LEU A 180 9.85 0.75 -2.83
C LEU A 180 11.14 -0.01 -3.09
N ALA A 181 12.10 0.12 -2.20
CA ALA A 181 13.37 -0.60 -2.29
C ALA A 181 13.83 -1.04 -0.90
N ARG A 182 14.41 -2.23 -0.84
CA ARG A 182 15.09 -2.74 0.34
C ARG A 182 16.58 -2.58 0.13
N VAL A 183 17.19 -1.75 0.96
CA VAL A 183 18.59 -1.34 0.82
C VAL A 183 19.36 -1.58 2.12
N PRO A 184 20.71 -1.75 2.07
CA PRO A 184 21.51 -1.80 3.27
C PRO A 184 21.31 -0.55 4.14
N ALA A 185 21.21 -0.74 5.45
CA ALA A 185 21.09 0.35 6.41
C ALA A 185 22.49 0.83 6.85
N PRO A 186 22.62 2.12 7.25
CA PRO A 186 21.59 3.17 7.23
C PRO A 186 21.54 3.91 5.89
N VAL A 187 20.35 4.29 5.45
CA VAL A 187 20.14 5.23 4.34
C VAL A 187 19.24 6.37 4.78
N VAL A 188 19.60 7.61 4.46
CA VAL A 188 18.96 8.82 4.98
C VAL A 188 17.98 9.38 3.94
N LEU A 189 16.84 9.89 4.43
CA LEU A 189 15.88 10.59 3.59
C LEU A 189 16.51 11.81 2.92
N GLY A 190 16.19 12.00 1.63
CA GLY A 190 16.75 13.07 0.80
C GLY A 190 18.07 12.70 0.12
N GLN A 191 18.72 11.60 0.51
CA GLN A 191 19.93 11.11 -0.14
C GLN A 191 19.61 10.64 -1.57
N ASN A 192 20.54 10.86 -2.49
CA ASN A 192 20.47 10.28 -3.84
C ASN A 192 21.13 8.90 -3.85
N VAL A 193 20.53 8.00 -4.59
CA VAL A 193 21.03 6.64 -4.87
C VAL A 193 20.98 6.39 -6.38
N THR A 194 21.72 5.42 -6.85
CA THR A 194 21.73 5.04 -8.27
C THR A 194 20.89 3.78 -8.46
N VAL A 195 19.97 3.81 -9.41
CA VAL A 195 19.15 2.64 -9.79
C VAL A 195 19.58 2.16 -11.18
N GLN A 196 19.81 0.87 -11.29
CA GLN A 196 20.14 0.22 -12.56
C GLN A 196 18.86 0.01 -13.37
N LEU A 197 18.61 0.89 -14.33
CA LEU A 197 17.53 0.72 -15.31
C LEU A 197 18.00 -0.16 -16.47
N ARG A 198 17.07 -0.51 -17.37
CA ARG A 198 17.42 -1.27 -18.56
C ARG A 198 18.39 -0.47 -19.46
N GLY A 199 19.64 -0.91 -19.51
CA GLY A 199 20.70 -0.33 -20.36
C GLY A 199 21.34 0.95 -19.84
N ARG A 200 20.98 1.48 -18.67
CA ARG A 200 21.59 2.68 -18.07
C ARG A 200 21.41 2.76 -16.56
N GLU A 201 22.18 3.59 -15.95
CA GLU A 201 21.97 4.04 -14.58
C GLU A 201 21.09 5.30 -14.55
N ALA A 202 20.36 5.49 -13.46
CA ALA A 202 19.56 6.66 -13.22
C ALA A 202 19.59 7.05 -11.74
N SER A 203 19.55 8.34 -11.47
CA SER A 203 19.50 8.87 -10.11
C SER A 203 18.09 8.82 -9.54
N ALA A 204 17.97 8.38 -8.30
CA ALA A 204 16.72 8.39 -7.54
C ALA A 204 16.94 9.03 -6.17
N ARG A 205 15.95 9.73 -5.67
CA ARG A 205 15.95 10.29 -4.31
C ARG A 205 15.27 9.35 -3.35
N VAL A 206 15.90 9.11 -2.23
CA VAL A 206 15.33 8.38 -1.10
C VAL A 206 14.28 9.26 -0.42
N VAL A 207 13.07 8.75 -0.34
CA VAL A 207 11.91 9.42 0.28
C VAL A 207 11.22 8.48 1.27
N ARG A 208 10.28 8.99 2.04
CA ARG A 208 9.42 8.11 2.86
C ARG A 208 8.60 7.18 1.95
N PRO A 209 8.36 5.92 2.35
CA PRO A 209 7.62 4.95 1.54
C PRO A 209 6.10 5.23 1.51
N ARG A 210 5.73 6.49 1.48
CA ARG A 210 4.35 6.98 1.25
C ARG A 210 4.46 8.22 0.38
N PHE A 211 3.96 8.13 -0.83
CA PHE A 211 4.15 9.15 -1.86
C PHE A 211 2.93 10.06 -1.99
N VAL A 212 1.73 9.49 -1.80
CA VAL A 212 0.45 10.19 -1.91
C VAL A 212 -0.42 9.89 -0.69
N ARG A 213 -1.19 10.88 -0.27
CA ARG A 213 -2.23 10.72 0.77
C ARG A 213 -3.42 11.61 0.46
N HIS A 214 -4.62 11.03 0.43
CA HIS A 214 -5.87 11.75 0.11
C HIS A 214 -5.74 12.59 -1.17
N GLY A 215 -5.24 11.97 -2.25
CA GLY A 215 -5.01 12.60 -3.54
C GLY A 215 -3.93 13.69 -3.58
N ARG A 216 -3.14 13.87 -2.51
CA ARG A 216 -2.08 14.89 -2.42
C ARG A 216 -0.70 14.27 -2.39
N ALA A 217 0.20 14.82 -3.20
CA ALA A 217 1.61 14.45 -3.18
C ALA A 217 2.26 14.78 -1.82
N LEU A 218 3.08 13.87 -1.31
CA LEU A 218 3.87 14.00 -0.06
C LEU A 218 5.37 14.00 -0.33
N ALA A 219 5.81 13.52 -1.53
CA ALA A 219 7.21 13.32 -1.89
C ALA A 219 7.65 14.22 -3.06
#